data_8e2cfffa592b6f394ad59173ccb2fd69
#
_entry.id   8e2cfffa592b6f394ad59173ccb2fd69
#
_cell.length_a   1.000
_cell.length_b   1.000
_cell.length_c   1.000
_cell.angle_alpha   90.00
_cell.angle_beta   90.00
_cell.angle_gamma   90.00
#
_symmetry.space_group_name_H-M   'P 1'
#
loop_
_entity.id
_entity.type
_entity.pdbx_description
1 polymer ?
#
loop_
_entity_poly.entity_id
_entity_poly.type
_entity_poly.pdbx_seq_one_letter_code
_entity_poly.pdbx_strand_id
1 'polypeptide(L)'
;GGQVVPPQDKEIIDEVQKINAITQIKKMDFHQAAGNKLIQLVGSEIINSYADKLSKVIFKSQELSPINIVFTPLHGTGYKIVPMILQKFGFTNVHVVEKQANPDGNFPTVASPNPEEPEALTMAIALAKTINADIVLATDPDADRMGVAFKDTNGEYTLINGNQIGSMLLYYILLQRQHHNRLPRNSFVVKTIVTTELQQAIADHFHVTMENVLTGFKWIAKKMQEYEHTHTFIFGGEESYGYLPLDQWHREYSMLCQGHSVTVF
;
A
#
# COMPACT_ATOMS: atom_id res chain seq x y z
N GLY A 1 7.63 -11.45 -5.92
CA GLY A 1 7.11 -11.33 -7.29
C GLY A 1 5.96 -10.35 -7.34
N GLY A 2 5.75 -9.76 -8.49
CA GLY A 2 4.59 -8.93 -8.80
C GLY A 2 3.46 -9.75 -9.42
N GLN A 3 2.39 -9.09 -9.84
CA GLN A 3 1.34 -9.68 -10.63
C GLN A 3 1.91 -10.27 -11.93
N VAL A 4 1.38 -11.40 -12.37
CA VAL A 4 1.81 -12.05 -13.60
C VAL A 4 1.46 -11.20 -14.83
N VAL A 5 2.34 -11.24 -15.82
CA VAL A 5 2.21 -10.55 -17.11
C VAL A 5 2.16 -11.57 -18.25
N PRO A 6 1.78 -11.17 -19.49
CA PRO A 6 1.86 -12.06 -20.62
C PRO A 6 3.26 -12.68 -20.80
N PRO A 7 3.33 -14.00 -21.15
CA PRO A 7 2.24 -14.89 -21.54
C PRO A 7 1.57 -15.63 -20.36
N GLN A 8 2.14 -15.62 -19.16
CA GLN A 8 1.71 -16.47 -18.04
C GLN A 8 0.29 -16.17 -17.55
N ASP A 9 -0.14 -14.91 -17.59
CA ASP A 9 -1.52 -14.52 -17.24
C ASP A 9 -2.54 -15.23 -18.16
N LYS A 10 -2.25 -15.30 -19.46
CA LYS A 10 -3.08 -16.00 -20.43
C LYS A 10 -3.11 -17.50 -20.17
N GLU A 11 -1.97 -18.13 -19.89
CA GLU A 11 -1.88 -19.55 -19.59
C GLU A 11 -2.74 -19.91 -18.37
N ILE A 12 -2.71 -19.08 -17.31
CA ILE A 12 -3.55 -19.27 -16.11
C ILE A 12 -5.04 -19.15 -16.46
N ILE A 13 -5.43 -18.14 -17.23
CA ILE A 13 -6.82 -17.97 -17.65
C ILE A 13 -7.29 -19.13 -18.53
N ASP A 14 -6.45 -19.60 -19.44
CA ASP A 14 -6.77 -20.75 -20.29
C ASP A 14 -7.03 -22.02 -19.44
N GLU A 15 -6.30 -22.23 -18.32
CA GLU A 15 -6.57 -23.32 -17.37
C GLU A 15 -7.89 -23.12 -16.62
N VAL A 16 -8.15 -21.89 -16.14
CA VAL A 16 -9.42 -21.58 -15.44
C VAL A 16 -10.63 -21.82 -16.36
N GLN A 17 -10.54 -21.47 -17.65
CA GLN A 17 -11.62 -21.63 -18.61
C GLN A 17 -11.94 -23.11 -18.94
N LYS A 18 -11.05 -24.06 -18.62
CA LYS A 18 -11.34 -25.50 -18.76
C LYS A 18 -12.33 -25.98 -17.69
N ILE A 19 -12.58 -25.22 -16.63
CA ILE A 19 -13.53 -25.56 -15.59
C ILE A 19 -14.92 -25.10 -16.02
N ASN A 20 -15.75 -26.02 -16.45
CA ASN A 20 -17.09 -25.73 -16.98
C ASN A 20 -18.21 -25.85 -15.92
N ALA A 21 -17.91 -26.39 -14.74
CA ALA A 21 -18.88 -26.57 -13.66
C ALA A 21 -18.19 -26.50 -12.28
N ILE A 22 -18.87 -25.93 -11.29
CA ILE A 22 -18.36 -25.83 -9.90
C ILE A 22 -17.99 -27.19 -9.32
N THR A 23 -18.68 -28.28 -9.77
CA THR A 23 -18.42 -29.65 -9.33
C THR A 23 -17.06 -30.20 -9.76
N GLN A 24 -16.40 -29.58 -10.74
CA GLN A 24 -15.04 -29.93 -11.17
C GLN A 24 -13.96 -29.35 -10.25
N ILE A 25 -14.30 -28.37 -9.41
CA ILE A 25 -13.38 -27.76 -8.47
C ILE A 25 -13.08 -28.73 -7.34
N LYS A 26 -11.81 -29.12 -7.19
CA LYS A 26 -11.36 -29.99 -6.11
C LYS A 26 -11.51 -29.23 -4.78
N LYS A 27 -12.18 -29.88 -3.82
CA LYS A 27 -12.43 -29.34 -2.48
C LYS A 27 -11.91 -30.30 -1.44
N MET A 28 -11.48 -29.74 -0.32
CA MET A 28 -11.07 -30.49 0.87
C MET A 28 -11.65 -29.82 2.12
N ASP A 29 -12.01 -30.61 3.13
CA ASP A 29 -12.41 -30.07 4.43
C ASP A 29 -11.25 -29.30 5.08
N PHE A 30 -11.58 -28.23 5.81
CA PHE A 30 -10.59 -27.35 6.43
C PHE A 30 -9.69 -28.11 7.41
N HIS A 31 -10.27 -28.96 8.28
CA HIS A 31 -9.51 -29.69 9.29
C HIS A 31 -8.59 -30.74 8.65
N GLN A 32 -9.08 -31.39 7.59
CA GLN A 32 -8.27 -32.31 6.80
C GLN A 32 -7.12 -31.58 6.10
N ALA A 33 -7.38 -30.40 5.51
CA ALA A 33 -6.36 -29.61 4.86
C ALA A 33 -5.30 -29.10 5.85
N ALA A 34 -5.72 -28.65 7.04
CA ALA A 34 -4.83 -28.24 8.12
C ALA A 34 -4.00 -29.43 8.66
N GLY A 35 -4.63 -30.59 8.87
CA GLY A 35 -3.94 -31.83 9.28
C GLY A 35 -2.89 -32.30 8.27
N ASN A 36 -3.16 -32.11 6.98
CA ASN A 36 -2.24 -32.40 5.87
C ASN A 36 -1.20 -31.28 5.65
N LYS A 37 -1.18 -30.24 6.48
CA LYS A 37 -0.28 -29.06 6.37
C LYS A 37 -0.43 -28.29 5.06
N LEU A 38 -1.59 -28.38 4.40
CA LEU A 38 -1.92 -27.59 3.21
C LEU A 38 -2.42 -26.19 3.57
N ILE A 39 -2.86 -26.00 4.82
CA ILE A 39 -3.23 -24.71 5.40
C ILE A 39 -2.42 -24.52 6.68
N GLN A 40 -1.78 -23.37 6.80
CA GLN A 40 -1.09 -22.96 8.02
C GLN A 40 -1.62 -21.58 8.43
N LEU A 41 -2.10 -21.46 9.66
CA LEU A 41 -2.45 -20.18 10.26
C LEU A 41 -1.17 -19.51 10.76
N VAL A 42 -0.91 -18.31 10.31
CA VAL A 42 0.23 -17.50 10.78
C VAL A 42 -0.19 -16.65 11.96
N GLY A 43 0.70 -16.50 12.92
CA GLY A 43 0.45 -15.77 14.15
C GLY A 43 1.07 -14.37 14.16
N SER A 44 1.13 -13.80 15.35
CA SER A 44 1.68 -12.44 15.58
C SER A 44 3.15 -12.31 15.21
N GLU A 45 3.90 -13.42 15.16
CA GLU A 45 5.31 -13.44 14.78
C GLU A 45 5.55 -12.90 13.36
N ILE A 46 4.66 -13.22 12.41
CA ILE A 46 4.74 -12.71 11.04
C ILE A 46 4.44 -11.21 11.01
N ILE A 47 3.37 -10.79 11.71
CA ILE A 47 2.99 -9.37 11.80
C ILE A 47 4.11 -8.55 12.44
N ASN A 48 4.71 -9.04 13.51
CA ASN A 48 5.82 -8.37 14.18
C ASN A 48 7.06 -8.29 13.28
N SER A 49 7.40 -9.37 12.60
CA SER A 49 8.50 -9.40 11.63
C SER A 49 8.30 -8.40 10.50
N TYR A 50 7.05 -8.30 9.98
CA TYR A 50 6.68 -7.30 8.97
C TYR A 50 6.86 -5.86 9.51
N ALA A 51 6.32 -5.57 10.70
CA ALA A 51 6.45 -4.25 11.32
C ALA A 51 7.91 -3.88 11.65
N ASP A 52 8.73 -4.84 12.08
CA ASP A 52 10.17 -4.63 12.32
C ASP A 52 10.91 -4.30 11.02
N LYS A 53 10.48 -4.90 9.93
CA LYS A 53 11.04 -4.59 8.62
C LYS A 53 10.59 -3.20 8.14
N LEU A 54 9.32 -2.84 8.26
CA LEU A 54 8.84 -1.49 7.94
C LEU A 54 9.61 -0.41 8.70
N SER A 55 10.03 -0.69 9.95
CA SER A 55 10.82 0.27 10.74
C SER A 55 12.17 0.65 10.12
N LYS A 56 12.69 -0.15 9.19
CA LYS A 56 13.93 0.12 8.47
C LYS A 56 13.72 1.03 7.26
N VAL A 57 12.49 1.07 6.73
CA VAL A 57 12.12 1.87 5.55
C VAL A 57 11.73 3.29 5.94
N ILE A 58 11.23 3.46 7.16
CA ILE A 58 10.74 4.75 7.65
C ILE A 58 11.90 5.62 8.10
N PHE A 59 11.89 6.87 7.67
CA PHE A 59 12.76 7.91 8.20
C PHE A 59 12.17 8.41 9.52
N LYS A 60 12.75 7.98 10.63
CA LYS A 60 12.29 8.42 11.96
C LYS A 60 12.60 9.90 12.14
N SER A 61 11.59 10.72 12.39
CA SER A 61 11.78 12.02 12.99
C SER A 61 12.24 11.83 14.44
N GLN A 62 13.19 12.65 14.90
CA GLN A 62 13.64 12.64 16.29
C GLN A 62 12.56 13.14 17.25
N GLU A 63 11.63 13.96 16.74
CA GLU A 63 10.49 14.48 17.49
C GLU A 63 9.23 14.25 16.65
N LEU A 64 8.40 13.29 17.08
CA LEU A 64 7.04 13.19 16.57
C LEU A 64 6.20 14.22 17.32
N SER A 65 5.75 15.26 16.64
CA SER A 65 4.68 16.10 17.20
C SER A 65 3.46 15.23 17.47
N PRO A 66 2.76 15.43 18.59
CA PRO A 66 1.51 14.73 18.83
C PRO A 66 0.52 15.09 17.73
N ILE A 67 0.20 14.12 16.89
CA ILE A 67 -0.76 14.25 15.79
C ILE A 67 -1.97 13.36 16.09
N ASN A 68 -3.16 13.91 15.94
CA ASN A 68 -4.42 13.18 16.10
C ASN A 68 -4.86 12.61 14.76
N ILE A 69 -4.92 11.29 14.66
CA ILE A 69 -5.22 10.56 13.43
C ILE A 69 -6.59 9.90 13.58
N VAL A 70 -7.48 10.11 12.62
CA VAL A 70 -8.64 9.26 12.41
C VAL A 70 -8.32 8.26 11.31
N PHE A 71 -8.60 6.99 11.56
CA PHE A 71 -8.41 5.92 10.59
C PHE A 71 -9.70 5.17 10.30
N THR A 72 -9.97 4.90 9.03
CA THR A 72 -11.01 3.96 8.60
C THR A 72 -10.47 2.92 7.64
N PRO A 73 -10.69 1.62 7.92
CA PRO A 73 -10.37 0.54 6.99
C PRO A 73 -11.48 0.27 5.96
N LEU A 74 -12.56 1.05 5.94
CA LEU A 74 -13.72 0.87 5.07
C LEU A 74 -14.24 -0.58 5.04
N HIS A 75 -14.40 -1.20 6.22
CA HIS A 75 -14.76 -2.62 6.42
C HIS A 75 -13.73 -3.62 5.86
N GLY A 76 -12.47 -3.21 5.70
CA GLY A 76 -11.42 -4.00 5.06
C GLY A 76 -10.42 -4.62 6.03
N THR A 77 -9.39 -5.22 5.45
CA THR A 77 -8.36 -6.00 6.15
C THR A 77 -7.38 -5.14 6.96
N GLY A 78 -7.28 -3.84 6.66
CA GLY A 78 -6.37 -2.91 7.35
C GLY A 78 -6.68 -2.66 8.82
N TYR A 79 -7.85 -3.07 9.31
CA TYR A 79 -8.39 -2.67 10.61
C TYR A 79 -7.52 -3.00 11.84
N LYS A 80 -6.77 -4.09 11.82
CA LYS A 80 -5.86 -4.48 12.92
C LYS A 80 -4.44 -3.98 12.70
N ILE A 81 -3.95 -4.16 11.47
CA ILE A 81 -2.52 -3.98 11.17
C ILE A 81 -2.16 -2.50 11.12
N VAL A 82 -2.98 -1.66 10.47
CA VAL A 82 -2.65 -0.24 10.31
C VAL A 82 -2.58 0.50 11.65
N PRO A 83 -3.58 0.43 12.55
CA PRO A 83 -3.47 1.10 13.86
C PRO A 83 -2.30 0.57 14.70
N MET A 84 -2.05 -0.74 14.68
CA MET A 84 -0.94 -1.34 15.41
C MET A 84 0.42 -0.83 14.91
N ILE A 85 0.60 -0.73 13.59
CA ILE A 85 1.84 -0.21 12.99
C ILE A 85 2.01 1.28 13.31
N LEU A 86 0.97 2.08 13.19
CA LEU A 86 1.01 3.50 13.56
C LEU A 86 1.43 3.67 15.03
N GLN A 87 0.84 2.90 15.96
CA GLN A 87 1.22 2.93 17.37
C GLN A 87 2.67 2.49 17.60
N LYS A 88 3.12 1.43 16.92
CA LYS A 88 4.52 0.97 16.98
C LYS A 88 5.52 2.04 16.51
N PHE A 89 5.10 2.90 15.61
CA PHE A 89 5.92 4.01 15.12
C PHE A 89 5.78 5.31 15.94
N GLY A 90 5.02 5.26 17.03
CA GLY A 90 4.92 6.36 17.99
C GLY A 90 3.71 7.27 17.80
N PHE A 91 2.82 6.96 16.84
CA PHE A 91 1.54 7.65 16.71
C PHE A 91 0.54 7.09 17.72
N THR A 92 0.46 7.70 18.91
CA THR A 92 -0.36 7.19 20.03
C THR A 92 -1.82 7.61 19.95
N ASN A 93 -2.13 8.70 19.23
CA ASN A 93 -3.48 9.25 19.12
C ASN A 93 -4.14 8.81 17.80
N VAL A 94 -4.42 7.50 17.69
CA VAL A 94 -5.09 6.90 16.52
C VAL A 94 -6.49 6.47 16.91
N HIS A 95 -7.49 7.06 16.27
CA HIS A 95 -8.91 6.83 16.50
C HIS A 95 -9.54 6.12 15.30
N VAL A 96 -9.96 4.88 15.49
CA VAL A 96 -10.59 4.10 14.43
C VAL A 96 -12.08 4.39 14.35
N VAL A 97 -12.63 4.48 13.13
CA VAL A 97 -14.08 4.60 12.92
C VAL A 97 -14.73 3.25 13.24
N GLU A 98 -15.27 3.09 14.44
CA GLU A 98 -15.77 1.81 14.98
C GLU A 98 -16.78 1.11 14.06
N LYS A 99 -17.72 1.88 13.48
CA LYS A 99 -18.75 1.32 12.57
C LYS A 99 -18.18 0.75 11.26
N GLN A 100 -16.97 1.13 10.90
CA GLN A 100 -16.27 0.69 9.70
C GLN A 100 -15.07 -0.22 10.02
N ALA A 101 -14.80 -0.48 11.30
CA ALA A 101 -13.60 -1.18 11.74
C ALA A 101 -13.59 -2.66 11.38
N ASN A 102 -14.70 -3.36 11.57
CA ASN A 102 -14.75 -4.79 11.33
C ASN A 102 -14.93 -5.09 9.83
N PRO A 103 -14.19 -6.07 9.30
CA PRO A 103 -14.37 -6.53 7.93
C PRO A 103 -15.81 -7.01 7.68
N ASP A 104 -16.45 -6.44 6.65
CA ASP A 104 -17.80 -6.84 6.23
C ASP A 104 -17.93 -6.66 4.72
N GLY A 105 -18.05 -7.78 3.99
CA GLY A 105 -18.16 -7.79 2.53
C GLY A 105 -19.48 -7.20 1.99
N ASN A 106 -20.45 -6.83 2.86
CA ASN A 106 -21.66 -6.11 2.44
C ASN A 106 -21.48 -4.57 2.49
N PHE A 107 -20.38 -4.07 3.07
CA PHE A 107 -20.05 -2.63 3.18
C PHE A 107 -21.22 -1.75 3.66
N PRO A 108 -21.84 -2.05 4.83
CA PRO A 108 -23.15 -1.50 5.20
C PRO A 108 -23.18 0.02 5.42
N THR A 109 -22.04 0.68 5.46
CA THR A 109 -21.94 2.12 5.74
C THR A 109 -21.50 2.96 4.55
N VAL A 110 -21.18 2.35 3.41
CA VAL A 110 -20.71 3.03 2.20
C VAL A 110 -21.30 2.37 0.96
N ALA A 111 -21.61 3.16 -0.04
CA ALA A 111 -22.06 2.64 -1.34
C ALA A 111 -20.89 2.01 -2.13
N SER A 112 -19.70 2.59 -1.99
CA SER A 112 -18.46 2.10 -2.57
C SER A 112 -17.34 2.24 -1.53
N PRO A 113 -16.60 1.17 -1.19
CA PRO A 113 -15.51 1.23 -0.21
C PRO A 113 -14.21 1.75 -0.86
N ASN A 114 -14.30 2.84 -1.60
CA ASN A 114 -13.19 3.45 -2.31
C ASN A 114 -12.72 4.72 -1.59
N PRO A 115 -11.49 4.77 -1.06
CA PRO A 115 -10.96 5.93 -0.33
C PRO A 115 -10.73 7.16 -1.21
N GLU A 116 -10.88 7.06 -2.52
CA GLU A 116 -10.87 8.19 -3.45
C GLU A 116 -12.18 9.00 -3.40
N GLU A 117 -13.25 8.36 -2.96
CA GLU A 117 -14.58 8.95 -2.96
C GLU A 117 -14.83 9.72 -1.66
N PRO A 118 -15.18 11.03 -1.72
CA PRO A 118 -15.48 11.81 -0.52
C PRO A 118 -16.58 11.20 0.35
N GLU A 119 -17.57 10.52 -0.26
CA GLU A 119 -18.67 9.86 0.42
C GLU A 119 -18.17 8.75 1.35
N ALA A 120 -17.19 7.96 0.92
CA ALA A 120 -16.61 6.89 1.73
C ALA A 120 -15.96 7.41 3.02
N LEU A 121 -15.43 8.64 3.00
CA LEU A 121 -14.77 9.28 4.13
C LEU A 121 -15.71 10.07 5.06
N THR A 122 -17.00 10.17 4.74
CA THR A 122 -17.96 11.00 5.48
C THR A 122 -17.95 10.71 7.00
N MET A 123 -17.97 9.43 7.38
CA MET A 123 -17.95 9.04 8.80
C MET A 123 -16.62 9.36 9.47
N ALA A 124 -15.52 9.16 8.78
CA ALA A 124 -14.20 9.46 9.30
C ALA A 124 -14.00 10.99 9.48
N ILE A 125 -14.43 11.79 8.52
CA ILE A 125 -14.40 13.26 8.60
C ILE A 125 -15.33 13.75 9.74
N ALA A 126 -16.51 13.16 9.91
CA ALA A 126 -17.41 13.52 11.03
C ALA A 126 -16.75 13.23 12.39
N LEU A 127 -16.10 12.07 12.55
CA LEU A 127 -15.34 11.77 13.76
C LEU A 127 -14.17 12.76 13.93
N ALA A 128 -13.42 13.03 12.86
CA ALA A 128 -12.29 13.94 12.88
C ALA A 128 -12.70 15.36 13.33
N LYS A 129 -13.83 15.87 12.86
CA LYS A 129 -14.40 17.15 13.31
C LYS A 129 -14.74 17.11 14.82
N THR A 130 -15.29 16.00 15.31
CA THR A 130 -15.68 15.86 16.72
C THR A 130 -14.48 15.89 17.67
N ILE A 131 -13.39 15.22 17.31
CA ILE A 131 -12.19 15.11 18.17
C ILE A 131 -11.09 16.10 17.79
N ASN A 132 -11.35 16.97 16.82
CA ASN A 132 -10.40 17.93 16.31
C ASN A 132 -9.12 17.27 15.79
N ALA A 133 -9.25 16.20 14.99
CA ALA A 133 -8.11 15.49 14.43
C ALA A 133 -7.36 16.33 13.39
N ASP A 134 -6.07 16.04 13.21
CA ASP A 134 -5.22 16.73 12.24
C ASP A 134 -5.33 16.11 10.85
N ILE A 135 -5.51 14.77 10.79
CA ILE A 135 -5.52 13.99 9.56
C ILE A 135 -6.51 12.82 9.64
N VAL A 136 -7.11 12.52 8.50
CA VAL A 136 -7.90 11.30 8.26
C VAL A 136 -7.14 10.42 7.31
N LEU A 137 -6.97 9.15 7.67
CA LEU A 137 -6.41 8.10 6.82
C LEU A 137 -7.49 7.06 6.54
N ALA A 138 -7.52 6.56 5.33
CA ALA A 138 -8.41 5.48 4.94
C ALA A 138 -7.65 4.46 4.09
N THR A 139 -8.02 3.19 4.21
CA THR A 139 -7.63 2.16 3.24
C THR A 139 -8.87 1.57 2.59
N ASP A 140 -8.73 1.08 1.37
CA ASP A 140 -9.75 0.26 0.75
C ASP A 140 -9.78 -1.16 1.37
N PRO A 141 -10.71 -2.05 0.98
CA PRO A 141 -10.92 -3.32 1.68
C PRO A 141 -9.72 -4.28 1.70
N ASP A 142 -8.90 -4.33 0.68
CA ASP A 142 -7.68 -5.15 0.63
C ASP A 142 -6.41 -4.37 1.01
N ALA A 143 -6.58 -3.08 1.35
CA ALA A 143 -5.56 -2.18 1.88
C ALA A 143 -4.38 -1.93 0.92
N ASP A 144 -4.61 -1.99 -0.39
CA ASP A 144 -3.61 -1.66 -1.40
C ASP A 144 -3.67 -0.18 -1.84
N ARG A 145 -4.72 0.55 -1.48
CA ARG A 145 -4.90 1.99 -1.71
C ARG A 145 -5.08 2.76 -0.40
N MET A 146 -4.64 4.02 -0.41
CA MET A 146 -4.68 4.88 0.75
C MET A 146 -5.28 6.25 0.43
N GLY A 147 -6.44 6.58 1.03
CA GLY A 147 -7.03 7.92 0.99
C GLY A 147 -6.57 8.78 2.17
N VAL A 148 -6.43 10.07 1.93
CA VAL A 148 -5.99 11.04 2.93
C VAL A 148 -6.85 12.30 2.86
N ALA A 149 -7.36 12.75 4.01
CA ALA A 149 -7.88 14.09 4.15
C ALA A 149 -7.18 14.80 5.32
N PHE A 150 -6.87 16.06 5.15
CA PHE A 150 -6.22 16.87 6.18
C PHE A 150 -7.09 18.08 6.53
N LYS A 151 -6.91 18.56 7.75
CA LYS A 151 -7.56 19.77 8.23
C LYS A 151 -6.82 20.98 7.67
N ASP A 152 -7.53 21.82 6.91
CA ASP A 152 -6.98 23.04 6.35
C ASP A 152 -6.92 24.20 7.39
N THR A 153 -6.40 25.34 6.98
CA THR A 153 -6.28 26.54 7.83
C THR A 153 -7.63 27.12 8.28
N ASN A 154 -8.72 26.77 7.59
CA ASN A 154 -10.08 27.20 7.93
C ASN A 154 -10.78 26.19 8.87
N GLY A 155 -10.12 25.06 9.18
CA GLY A 155 -10.66 23.99 10.00
C GLY A 155 -11.51 22.98 9.24
N GLU A 156 -11.59 23.08 7.91
CA GLU A 156 -12.30 22.14 7.06
C GLU A 156 -11.39 20.98 6.61
N TYR A 157 -11.99 19.81 6.36
CA TYR A 157 -11.23 18.64 5.92
C TYR A 157 -11.26 18.55 4.40
N THR A 158 -10.08 18.63 3.81
CA THR A 158 -9.86 18.56 2.36
C THR A 158 -9.25 17.22 1.99
N LEU A 159 -9.91 16.51 1.07
CA LEU A 159 -9.40 15.26 0.50
C LEU A 159 -8.28 15.58 -0.50
N ILE A 160 -7.17 14.86 -0.39
CA ILE A 160 -6.04 14.97 -1.31
C ILE A 160 -6.20 13.88 -2.38
N ASN A 161 -6.07 14.25 -3.64
CA ASN A 161 -6.14 13.26 -4.73
C ASN A 161 -4.83 12.46 -4.87
N GLY A 162 -4.90 11.33 -5.56
CA GLY A 162 -3.77 10.40 -5.68
C GLY A 162 -2.53 11.01 -6.35
N ASN A 163 -2.70 11.90 -7.33
CA ASN A 163 -1.56 12.61 -7.92
C ASN A 163 -0.84 13.51 -6.92
N GLN A 164 -1.59 14.16 -6.03
CA GLN A 164 -1.03 15.01 -4.98
C GLN A 164 -0.30 14.16 -3.93
N ILE A 165 -0.95 13.09 -3.44
CA ILE A 165 -0.34 12.18 -2.46
C ILE A 165 0.95 11.57 -3.04
N GLY A 166 0.89 11.01 -4.25
CA GLY A 166 2.04 10.39 -4.91
C GLY A 166 3.20 11.35 -5.10
N SER A 167 2.92 12.61 -5.48
CA SER A 167 3.96 13.63 -5.64
C SER A 167 4.60 14.03 -4.30
N MET A 168 3.79 14.20 -3.24
CA MET A 168 4.31 14.48 -1.89
C MET A 168 5.15 13.33 -1.35
N LEU A 169 4.70 12.09 -1.50
CA LEU A 169 5.44 10.90 -1.07
C LEU A 169 6.77 10.78 -1.82
N LEU A 170 6.75 10.93 -3.15
CA LEU A 170 7.96 10.88 -3.96
C LEU A 170 8.97 11.95 -3.53
N TYR A 171 8.52 13.21 -3.40
CA TYR A 171 9.38 14.30 -2.96
C TYR A 171 9.97 14.03 -1.57
N TYR A 172 9.13 13.64 -0.60
CA TYR A 172 9.57 13.34 0.75
C TYR A 172 10.60 12.21 0.79
N ILE A 173 10.34 11.11 0.09
CA ILE A 173 11.25 9.95 0.07
C ILE A 173 12.60 10.34 -0.54
N LEU A 174 12.61 11.03 -1.67
CA LEU A 174 13.86 11.44 -2.32
C LEU A 174 14.64 12.45 -1.47
N LEU A 175 13.95 13.42 -0.86
CA LEU A 175 14.55 14.41 0.05
C LEU A 175 15.19 13.72 1.27
N GLN A 176 14.47 12.81 1.93
CA GLN A 176 14.98 12.09 3.10
C GLN A 176 16.19 11.22 2.72
N ARG A 177 16.12 10.51 1.60
CA ARG A 177 17.24 9.70 1.11
C ARG A 177 18.48 10.55 0.81
N GLN A 178 18.30 11.71 0.21
CA GLN A 178 19.38 12.65 -0.06
C GLN A 178 20.00 13.16 1.26
N HIS A 179 19.19 13.61 2.21
CA HIS A 179 19.66 14.10 3.52
C HIS A 179 20.43 13.02 4.30
N HIS A 180 20.03 11.76 4.19
CA HIS A 180 20.70 10.65 4.87
C HIS A 180 21.82 10.00 4.05
N ASN A 181 22.20 10.56 2.90
CA ASN A 181 23.18 9.98 1.95
C ASN A 181 22.82 8.55 1.53
N ARG A 182 21.52 8.26 1.35
CA ARG A 182 20.96 6.95 0.97
C ARG A 182 20.32 6.96 -0.42
N LEU A 183 20.65 7.93 -1.27
CA LEU A 183 20.16 8.01 -2.65
C LEU A 183 21.27 7.54 -3.61
N PRO A 184 21.24 6.28 -4.07
CA PRO A 184 22.23 5.77 -5.02
C PRO A 184 22.18 6.52 -6.34
N ARG A 185 23.32 6.66 -7.02
CA ARG A 185 23.41 7.35 -8.32
C ARG A 185 22.62 6.67 -9.44
N ASN A 186 22.41 5.36 -9.33
CA ASN A 186 21.65 4.54 -10.27
C ASN A 186 20.19 4.34 -9.81
N SER A 187 19.64 5.27 -9.04
CA SER A 187 18.26 5.21 -8.59
C SER A 187 17.27 5.44 -9.72
N PHE A 188 16.15 4.76 -9.66
CA PHE A 188 15.00 5.03 -10.53
C PHE A 188 13.68 4.97 -9.77
N VAL A 189 12.71 5.68 -10.32
CA VAL A 189 11.32 5.71 -9.87
C VAL A 189 10.40 5.43 -11.05
N VAL A 190 9.19 4.96 -10.78
CA VAL A 190 8.25 4.52 -11.83
C VAL A 190 6.90 5.19 -11.61
N LYS A 191 6.31 5.74 -12.66
CA LYS A 191 4.92 6.19 -12.66
C LYS A 191 4.17 5.61 -13.86
N THR A 192 2.83 5.62 -13.80
CA THR A 192 2.02 5.30 -14.98
C THR A 192 1.93 6.51 -15.91
N ILE A 193 1.63 6.24 -17.20
CA ILE A 193 1.52 7.28 -18.23
C ILE A 193 0.39 8.29 -17.95
N VAL A 194 -0.58 7.94 -17.11
CA VAL A 194 -1.70 8.81 -16.71
C VAL A 194 -1.44 9.57 -15.43
N THR A 195 -0.36 9.24 -14.71
CA THR A 195 0.07 9.93 -13.49
C THR A 195 0.73 11.27 -13.86
N THR A 196 0.58 12.26 -12.98
CA THR A 196 1.04 13.64 -13.20
C THR A 196 2.52 13.78 -13.58
N GLU A 197 2.82 14.69 -14.50
CA GLU A 197 4.19 15.05 -14.87
C GLU A 197 4.95 15.82 -13.76
N LEU A 198 4.27 16.25 -12.70
CA LEU A 198 4.94 16.79 -11.51
C LEU A 198 5.94 15.80 -10.92
N GLN A 199 5.63 14.51 -10.96
CA GLN A 199 6.57 13.46 -10.49
C GLN A 199 7.84 13.39 -11.35
N GLN A 200 7.75 13.63 -12.67
CA GLN A 200 8.93 13.75 -13.54
C GLN A 200 9.80 14.93 -13.09
N ALA A 201 9.20 16.11 -12.89
CA ALA A 201 9.95 17.30 -12.45
C ALA A 201 10.62 17.09 -11.08
N ILE A 202 9.95 16.36 -10.16
CA ILE A 202 10.54 15.98 -8.87
C ILE A 202 11.76 15.05 -9.08
N ALA A 203 11.62 14.02 -9.90
CA ALA A 203 12.71 13.08 -10.19
C ALA A 203 13.92 13.79 -10.81
N ASP A 204 13.69 14.70 -11.77
CA ASP A 204 14.73 15.51 -12.41
C ASP A 204 15.48 16.38 -11.40
N HIS A 205 14.75 16.99 -10.45
CA HIS A 205 15.34 17.80 -9.38
C HIS A 205 16.33 17.01 -8.51
N PHE A 206 16.04 15.74 -8.24
CA PHE A 206 16.91 14.86 -7.46
C PHE A 206 17.89 14.04 -8.32
N HIS A 207 17.94 14.27 -9.63
CA HIS A 207 18.75 13.51 -10.58
C HIS A 207 18.50 12.01 -10.56
N VAL A 208 17.22 11.62 -10.43
CA VAL A 208 16.75 10.24 -10.42
C VAL A 208 16.04 9.94 -11.73
N THR A 209 16.30 8.77 -12.31
CA THR A 209 15.64 8.34 -13.54
C THR A 209 14.16 8.09 -13.30
N MET A 210 13.29 8.69 -14.13
CA MET A 210 11.86 8.40 -14.16
C MET A 210 11.53 7.44 -15.30
N GLU A 211 10.87 6.34 -14.95
CA GLU A 211 10.33 5.39 -15.93
C GLU A 211 8.81 5.52 -16.02
N ASN A 212 8.29 5.53 -17.25
CA ASN A 212 6.85 5.58 -17.51
C ASN A 212 6.37 4.22 -18.00
N VAL A 213 5.31 3.70 -17.36
CA VAL A 213 4.73 2.41 -17.69
C VAL A 213 3.22 2.52 -17.96
N LEU A 214 2.61 1.48 -18.49
CA LEU A 214 1.16 1.38 -18.60
C LEU A 214 0.53 1.29 -17.21
N THR A 215 -0.76 1.63 -17.10
CA THR A 215 -1.54 1.53 -15.86
C THR A 215 -1.58 0.08 -15.37
N GLY A 216 -1.36 -0.10 -14.08
CA GLY A 216 -1.37 -1.37 -13.36
C GLY A 216 -0.01 -1.70 -12.73
N PHE A 217 -0.02 -2.01 -11.44
CA PHE A 217 1.17 -2.36 -10.66
C PHE A 217 2.02 -3.48 -11.26
N LYS A 218 1.42 -4.36 -12.07
CA LYS A 218 2.16 -5.40 -12.81
C LYS A 218 3.24 -4.83 -13.72
N TRP A 219 3.01 -3.65 -14.29
CA TRP A 219 3.99 -3.00 -15.17
C TRP A 219 5.09 -2.32 -14.37
N ILE A 220 4.76 -1.76 -13.19
CA ILE A 220 5.76 -1.26 -12.24
C ILE A 220 6.65 -2.42 -11.79
N ALA A 221 6.05 -3.54 -11.36
CA ALA A 221 6.78 -4.73 -10.93
C ALA A 221 7.65 -5.32 -12.05
N LYS A 222 7.16 -5.34 -13.29
CA LYS A 222 7.95 -5.77 -14.46
C LYS A 222 9.16 -4.87 -14.67
N LYS A 223 8.99 -3.55 -14.58
CA LYS A 223 10.10 -2.59 -14.72
C LYS A 223 11.14 -2.76 -13.60
N MET A 224 10.69 -3.00 -12.37
CA MET A 224 11.59 -3.33 -11.26
C MET A 224 12.42 -4.59 -11.55
N GLN A 225 11.79 -5.64 -12.10
CA GLN A 225 12.48 -6.88 -12.48
C GLN A 225 13.48 -6.66 -13.61
N GLU A 226 13.13 -5.87 -14.63
CA GLU A 226 14.03 -5.53 -15.74
C GLU A 226 15.32 -4.85 -15.26
N TYR A 227 15.22 -4.04 -14.21
CA TYR A 227 16.32 -3.23 -13.69
C TYR A 227 16.98 -3.81 -12.42
N GLU A 228 16.55 -4.97 -11.95
CA GLU A 228 16.94 -5.56 -10.65
C GLU A 228 18.46 -5.62 -10.43
N HIS A 229 19.24 -5.85 -11.48
CA HIS A 229 20.69 -6.02 -11.39
C HIS A 229 21.49 -4.75 -11.72
N THR A 230 20.85 -3.71 -12.23
CA THR A 230 21.53 -2.52 -12.77
C THR A 230 21.17 -1.24 -12.03
N HIS A 231 19.95 -1.14 -11.50
CA HIS A 231 19.43 0.08 -10.86
C HIS A 231 18.81 -0.23 -9.49
N THR A 232 18.65 0.83 -8.71
CA THR A 232 17.99 0.77 -7.39
C THR A 232 16.62 1.41 -7.50
N PHE A 233 15.57 0.61 -7.34
CA PHE A 233 14.19 1.11 -7.27
C PHE A 233 13.97 1.86 -5.96
N ILE A 234 13.34 3.04 -6.04
CA ILE A 234 13.06 3.89 -4.87
C ILE A 234 11.57 4.02 -4.61
N PHE A 235 10.77 4.27 -5.65
CA PHE A 235 9.35 4.54 -5.52
C PHE A 235 8.63 4.23 -6.82
N GLY A 236 7.42 3.72 -6.72
CA GLY A 236 6.47 3.64 -7.82
C GLY A 236 5.07 3.95 -7.35
N GLY A 237 4.23 4.48 -8.23
CA GLY A 237 2.89 4.82 -7.86
C GLY A 237 1.98 5.11 -9.03
N GLU A 238 0.70 5.07 -8.73
CA GLU A 238 -0.40 5.39 -9.63
C GLU A 238 -1.23 6.52 -9.07
N GLU A 239 -1.92 7.27 -9.95
CA GLU A 239 -2.86 8.31 -9.57
C GLU A 239 -4.06 7.74 -8.80
N SER A 240 -4.33 6.44 -8.93
CA SER A 240 -5.40 5.69 -8.26
C SER A 240 -5.04 5.26 -6.84
N TYR A 241 -4.24 6.05 -6.12
CA TYR A 241 -3.95 5.94 -4.69
C TYR A 241 -3.13 4.71 -4.27
N GLY A 242 -2.54 3.98 -5.21
CA GLY A 242 -1.59 2.90 -4.96
C GLY A 242 -0.14 3.40 -5.00
N TYR A 243 0.66 3.08 -3.98
CA TYR A 243 2.06 3.52 -3.88
C TYR A 243 2.95 2.40 -3.36
N LEU A 244 4.14 2.29 -3.93
CA LEU A 244 5.14 1.30 -3.58
C LEU A 244 6.45 1.99 -3.22
N PRO A 245 6.64 2.41 -1.96
CA PRO A 245 7.93 2.87 -1.47
C PRO A 245 8.79 1.65 -1.13
N LEU A 246 10.02 1.57 -1.67
CA LEU A 246 10.95 0.50 -1.31
C LEU A 246 12.29 1.04 -0.81
N ASP A 247 12.90 0.27 0.09
CA ASP A 247 14.30 0.33 0.44
C ASP A 247 15.01 -0.93 -0.07
N GLN A 248 16.30 -1.10 0.13
CA GLN A 248 17.19 -2.18 -0.37
C GLN A 248 16.67 -3.64 -0.19
N TRP A 249 15.39 -3.83 0.01
CA TRP A 249 14.69 -5.06 0.32
C TRP A 249 14.73 -6.13 -0.77
N HIS A 250 14.94 -5.72 -2.02
CA HIS A 250 14.87 -6.65 -3.14
C HIS A 250 15.91 -7.77 -3.11
N ARG A 251 17.09 -7.55 -2.56
CA ARG A 251 18.13 -8.59 -2.52
C ARG A 251 17.86 -9.69 -1.49
N GLU A 252 17.20 -9.37 -0.37
CA GLU A 252 16.87 -10.36 0.66
C GLU A 252 15.56 -11.11 0.36
N TYR A 253 14.61 -10.48 -0.32
CA TYR A 253 13.32 -11.09 -0.66
C TYR A 253 13.39 -12.03 -1.87
N SER A 254 14.25 -11.77 -2.85
CA SER A 254 14.47 -12.71 -3.96
C SER A 254 14.98 -14.06 -3.47
N MET A 255 15.74 -14.08 -2.38
CA MET A 255 16.20 -15.35 -1.76
C MET A 255 15.10 -16.06 -0.95
N LEU A 256 14.14 -15.33 -0.38
CA LEU A 256 13.02 -15.93 0.39
C LEU A 256 11.86 -16.38 -0.51
N CYS A 257 11.68 -15.76 -1.67
CA CYS A 257 10.62 -16.10 -2.63
C CYS A 257 10.97 -17.26 -3.57
N GLN A 258 12.18 -17.80 -3.56
CA GLN A 258 12.54 -18.96 -4.38
C GLN A 258 11.83 -20.26 -3.99
N GLY A 259 10.94 -20.27 -3.01
CA GLY A 259 10.17 -21.45 -2.62
C GLY A 259 8.70 -21.25 -2.28
N HIS A 260 8.21 -20.03 -2.08
CA HIS A 260 6.82 -19.80 -1.67
C HIS A 260 6.31 -18.47 -2.22
N SER A 261 5.20 -18.51 -2.93
CA SER A 261 4.47 -17.33 -3.38
C SER A 261 3.88 -16.60 -2.17
N VAL A 262 4.54 -15.55 -1.71
CA VAL A 262 3.99 -14.62 -0.73
C VAL A 262 3.65 -13.33 -1.47
N THR A 263 2.38 -13.12 -1.72
CA THR A 263 1.87 -11.82 -2.15
C THR A 263 1.83 -10.93 -0.92
N VAL A 264 2.66 -9.90 -0.88
CA VAL A 264 2.60 -8.84 0.14
C VAL A 264 2.02 -7.63 -0.56
N PHE A 265 0.79 -7.31 -0.21
CA PHE A 265 0.12 -6.06 -0.56
C PHE A 265 0.47 -4.97 0.44
#